data_abeea4e2409f527fe54e03e093cc2fb7
#
_entry.id   abeea4e2409f527fe54e03e093cc2fb7
#
_cell.length_a   1.000
_cell.length_b   1.000
_cell.length_c   1.000
_cell.angle_alpha   90.00
_cell.angle_beta   90.00
_cell.angle_gamma   90.00
#
_symmetry.space_group_name_H-M   'P 1'
#
loop_
_entity.id
_entity.type
_entity.pdbx_description
1 polymer ?
#
loop_
_entity_poly.entity_id
_entity_poly.type
_entity_poly.pdbx_seq_one_letter_code
_entity_poly.pdbx_strand_id
1 'polypeptide(L)'
;MTVRVRFAPSPTGYLHIGSARTALFNYLYARHTGGRFLLRIEDTDLARSTEESTRSILDGLKWLGFAPDEEIVFQSNNADKHREAARRLLAEGKAYRDFTPKAEPTDGDVKEAIKERARQQGADKNFRDNPYRELSGEESEARAAAGEPFAIRLKVPDVRTGSDSDWASPTGKTSFEDQVYGLQERDYAETEDLVLLRSDGHPLYNLAVVCDDIEMQITDVIRGQDHLTNTHKQLLIYKALGVEPPRFAHLPLIMAPNKGKLSKRKHGEVVSMTTYRDAGFVAAAFRNFLALLGWSASEEKEIYSLDELTKKFSLEGIHRSNAVFNFHEGDPKRWTDDKAIWMNAEYIRTMPLSELLPLVKTELKANKLWREEYEPDGRALVTSISSTSAQAFESATEISDRPESIAIDRPRHGSHDWFVQTVDLIRTRFFTLKDFSTQGRAYFSEDFDFDPAAVAKNLAKFPELQEWLPELAARFEAELGELGVAGGEDLSADRLPLTDACCSDRFFESNIETVVKAFTEEKGTKLGVIMNGARTLLTGVAVGPSMLSVFETIGLERTLMRLRSKVAWNE
;
A
#
# COMPACT_ATOMS: atom_id res chain seq x y z
N MET A 1 -32.44 -2.06 2.20
CA MET A 1 -31.46 -2.91 2.92
C MET A 1 -30.15 -2.16 3.05
N THR A 2 -29.43 -2.35 4.15
CA THR A 2 -28.10 -1.79 4.32
C THR A 2 -27.13 -2.50 3.35
N VAL A 3 -26.27 -1.75 2.66
CA VAL A 3 -25.27 -2.31 1.76
C VAL A 3 -24.27 -3.15 2.58
N ARG A 4 -23.99 -4.37 2.12
CA ARG A 4 -23.04 -5.29 2.71
C ARG A 4 -22.10 -5.82 1.61
N VAL A 5 -20.85 -5.44 1.69
CA VAL A 5 -19.79 -5.89 0.77
C VAL A 5 -18.75 -6.72 1.51
N ARG A 6 -18.01 -7.51 0.76
CA ARG A 6 -16.92 -8.31 1.34
C ARG A 6 -15.66 -8.27 0.50
N PHE A 7 -14.52 -8.21 1.16
CA PHE A 7 -13.25 -8.63 0.59
C PHE A 7 -13.02 -10.10 0.95
N ALA A 8 -12.75 -10.94 -0.05
CA ALA A 8 -12.67 -12.39 0.12
C ALA A 8 -11.36 -12.94 -0.47
N PRO A 9 -10.21 -12.70 0.16
CA PRO A 9 -8.93 -13.18 -0.32
C PRO A 9 -8.68 -14.66 0.02
N SER A 10 -8.04 -15.39 -0.91
CA SER A 10 -7.47 -16.71 -0.61
C SER A 10 -6.06 -16.54 -0.05
N PRO A 11 -5.71 -17.17 1.10
CA PRO A 11 -4.43 -16.98 1.77
C PRO A 11 -3.31 -17.85 1.12
N THR A 12 -3.04 -17.61 -0.15
CA THR A 12 -2.04 -18.33 -0.95
C THR A 12 -0.75 -17.52 -1.17
N GLY A 13 -0.50 -16.50 -0.36
CA GLY A 13 0.66 -15.62 -0.39
C GLY A 13 0.35 -14.23 0.16
N TYR A 14 1.33 -13.32 0.08
CA TYR A 14 1.18 -11.94 0.56
C TYR A 14 0.07 -11.18 -0.16
N LEU A 15 -0.50 -10.16 0.51
CA LEU A 15 -1.51 -9.29 -0.08
C LEU A 15 -0.93 -8.56 -1.31
N HIS A 16 -1.53 -8.82 -2.47
CA HIS A 16 -1.11 -8.27 -3.75
C HIS A 16 -1.77 -6.90 -4.00
N ILE A 17 -1.10 -5.99 -4.72
CA ILE A 17 -1.63 -4.66 -5.10
C ILE A 17 -3.05 -4.75 -5.66
N GLY A 18 -3.32 -5.70 -6.56
CA GLY A 18 -4.66 -5.91 -7.13
C GLY A 18 -5.71 -6.29 -6.09
N SER A 19 -5.34 -7.15 -5.14
CA SER A 19 -6.21 -7.53 -4.02
C SER A 19 -6.40 -6.37 -3.06
N ALA A 20 -5.36 -5.61 -2.77
CA ALA A 20 -5.43 -4.41 -1.93
C ALA A 20 -6.33 -3.33 -2.54
N ARG A 21 -6.27 -3.11 -3.88
CA ARG A 21 -7.21 -2.22 -4.58
C ARG A 21 -8.65 -2.73 -4.48
N THR A 22 -8.87 -4.03 -4.63
CA THR A 22 -10.20 -4.63 -4.47
C THR A 22 -10.73 -4.43 -3.07
N ALA A 23 -9.90 -4.62 -2.03
CA ALA A 23 -10.26 -4.33 -0.65
C ALA A 23 -10.60 -2.85 -0.45
N LEU A 24 -9.79 -1.93 -0.99
CA LEU A 24 -10.04 -0.49 -0.94
C LEU A 24 -11.38 -0.12 -1.56
N PHE A 25 -11.72 -0.63 -2.74
CA PHE A 25 -12.96 -0.29 -3.42
C PHE A 25 -14.20 -0.82 -2.68
N ASN A 26 -14.12 -2.02 -2.10
CA ASN A 26 -15.14 -2.54 -1.18
C ASN A 26 -15.28 -1.63 0.06
N TYR A 27 -14.16 -1.25 0.66
CA TYR A 27 -14.13 -0.37 1.84
C TYR A 27 -14.74 1.01 1.53
N LEU A 28 -14.30 1.65 0.45
CA LEU A 28 -14.82 2.96 0.05
C LEU A 28 -16.30 2.91 -0.28
N TYR A 29 -16.76 1.87 -0.99
CA TYR A 29 -18.18 1.70 -1.31
C TYR A 29 -19.02 1.50 -0.06
N ALA A 30 -18.57 0.67 0.88
CA ALA A 30 -19.25 0.51 2.16
C ALA A 30 -19.35 1.84 2.92
N ARG A 31 -18.25 2.58 3.02
CA ARG A 31 -18.23 3.88 3.74
C ARG A 31 -19.06 4.94 3.03
N HIS A 32 -19.03 5.00 1.71
CA HIS A 32 -19.81 5.94 0.90
C HIS A 32 -21.32 5.72 1.09
N THR A 33 -21.75 4.46 1.10
CA THR A 33 -23.17 4.09 1.20
C THR A 33 -23.69 3.97 2.63
N GLY A 34 -22.85 4.17 3.65
CA GLY A 34 -23.19 3.90 5.05
C GLY A 34 -23.41 2.41 5.34
N GLY A 35 -22.85 1.54 4.51
CA GLY A 35 -22.94 0.09 4.59
C GLY A 35 -21.90 -0.56 5.49
N ARG A 36 -21.73 -1.89 5.32
CA ARG A 36 -20.78 -2.73 6.07
C ARG A 36 -19.71 -3.29 5.14
N PHE A 37 -18.44 -3.21 5.58
CA PHE A 37 -17.29 -3.86 4.98
C PHE A 37 -16.95 -5.12 5.76
N LEU A 38 -17.02 -6.28 5.12
CA LEU A 38 -16.81 -7.60 5.71
C LEU A 38 -15.54 -8.24 5.17
N LEU A 39 -14.96 -9.17 5.94
CA LEU A 39 -13.78 -9.93 5.54
C LEU A 39 -14.05 -11.42 5.64
N ARG A 40 -13.84 -12.14 4.52
CA ARG A 40 -13.86 -13.60 4.48
C ARG A 40 -12.53 -14.12 3.97
N ILE A 41 -11.89 -15.00 4.72
CA ILE A 41 -10.68 -15.71 4.29
C ILE A 41 -11.10 -17.00 3.59
N GLU A 42 -10.77 -17.12 2.30
CA GLU A 42 -11.10 -18.29 1.49
C GLU A 42 -9.98 -19.34 1.57
N ASP A 43 -9.94 -20.05 2.68
CA ASP A 43 -8.91 -21.01 3.09
C ASP A 43 -9.28 -22.48 2.81
N THR A 44 -10.23 -22.75 1.93
CA THR A 44 -10.69 -24.09 1.60
C THR A 44 -9.62 -24.96 0.93
N ASP A 45 -8.63 -24.38 0.25
CA ASP A 45 -7.48 -25.09 -0.30
C ASP A 45 -6.37 -25.20 0.76
N LEU A 46 -6.50 -26.19 1.64
CA LEU A 46 -5.58 -26.40 2.77
C LEU A 46 -4.12 -26.62 2.34
N ALA A 47 -3.88 -27.13 1.12
CA ALA A 47 -2.53 -27.39 0.62
C ALA A 47 -1.79 -26.09 0.27
N ARG A 48 -2.51 -25.03 -0.12
CA ARG A 48 -1.94 -23.74 -0.52
C ARG A 48 -2.18 -22.63 0.49
N SER A 49 -3.08 -22.83 1.43
CA SER A 49 -3.39 -21.85 2.50
C SER A 49 -2.41 -21.98 3.63
N THR A 50 -1.75 -20.89 4.00
CA THR A 50 -0.81 -20.87 5.12
C THR A 50 -1.20 -19.80 6.14
N GLU A 51 -0.89 -20.06 7.41
CA GLU A 51 -1.12 -19.08 8.50
C GLU A 51 -0.31 -17.80 8.26
N GLU A 52 0.90 -17.92 7.72
CA GLU A 52 1.75 -16.76 7.37
C GLU A 52 1.07 -15.88 6.31
N SER A 53 0.48 -16.49 5.28
CA SER A 53 -0.25 -15.76 4.24
C SER A 53 -1.48 -15.05 4.81
N THR A 54 -2.22 -15.70 5.69
CA THR A 54 -3.37 -15.10 6.40
C THR A 54 -2.92 -13.90 7.22
N ARG A 55 -1.85 -14.05 8.01
CA ARG A 55 -1.28 -12.96 8.82
C ARG A 55 -0.85 -11.79 7.94
N SER A 56 -0.16 -12.06 6.83
CA SER A 56 0.27 -11.01 5.88
C SER A 56 -0.91 -10.23 5.28
N ILE A 57 -2.03 -10.90 4.98
CA ILE A 57 -3.26 -10.24 4.50
C ILE A 57 -3.81 -9.32 5.59
N LEU A 58 -3.94 -9.81 6.83
CA LEU A 58 -4.47 -9.03 7.95
C LEU A 58 -3.59 -7.83 8.30
N ASP A 59 -2.27 -8.02 8.31
CA ASP A 59 -1.30 -6.94 8.54
C ASP A 59 -1.35 -5.88 7.43
N GLY A 60 -1.49 -6.30 6.17
CA GLY A 60 -1.64 -5.38 5.05
C GLY A 60 -2.94 -4.55 5.13
N LEU A 61 -4.07 -5.19 5.48
CA LEU A 61 -5.35 -4.49 5.68
C LEU A 61 -5.28 -3.55 6.87
N LYS A 62 -4.65 -3.96 7.98
CA LYS A 62 -4.43 -3.12 9.16
C LYS A 62 -3.57 -1.90 8.82
N TRP A 63 -2.48 -2.07 8.08
CA TRP A 63 -1.63 -0.96 7.64
C TRP A 63 -2.40 0.03 6.77
N LEU A 64 -3.27 -0.47 5.87
CA LEU A 64 -4.15 0.36 5.05
C LEU A 64 -5.33 0.98 5.82
N GLY A 65 -5.58 0.55 7.07
CA GLY A 65 -6.69 1.04 7.88
C GLY A 65 -8.06 0.47 7.48
N PHE A 66 -8.11 -0.72 6.87
CA PHE A 66 -9.34 -1.38 6.45
C PHE A 66 -9.79 -2.42 7.48
N ALA A 67 -10.31 -1.93 8.61
CA ALA A 67 -10.90 -2.80 9.60
C ALA A 67 -12.27 -3.32 9.12
N PRO A 68 -12.56 -4.62 9.19
CA PRO A 68 -13.90 -5.14 8.94
C PRO A 68 -14.86 -4.72 10.06
N ASP A 69 -16.14 -4.58 9.71
CA ASP A 69 -17.18 -4.15 10.65
C ASP A 69 -17.77 -5.30 11.46
N GLU A 70 -17.45 -6.55 11.11
CA GLU A 70 -17.91 -7.77 11.79
C GLU A 70 -16.75 -8.75 11.95
N GLU A 71 -16.98 -9.86 12.65
CA GLU A 71 -15.98 -10.92 12.82
C GLU A 71 -15.53 -11.49 11.47
N ILE A 72 -14.26 -11.85 11.40
CA ILE A 72 -13.67 -12.43 10.19
C ILE A 72 -14.22 -13.85 10.00
N VAL A 73 -14.79 -14.10 8.84
CA VAL A 73 -15.27 -15.43 8.45
C VAL A 73 -14.14 -16.21 7.80
N PHE A 74 -13.87 -17.42 8.30
CA PHE A 74 -13.01 -18.40 7.65
C PHE A 74 -13.88 -19.41 6.92
N GLN A 75 -13.72 -19.50 5.60
CA GLN A 75 -14.57 -20.31 4.73
C GLN A 75 -14.51 -21.80 5.09
N SER A 76 -13.35 -22.30 5.53
CA SER A 76 -13.18 -23.68 6.00
C SER A 76 -14.10 -24.05 7.16
N ASN A 77 -14.46 -23.10 8.02
CA ASN A 77 -15.36 -23.34 9.15
C ASN A 77 -16.82 -23.60 8.72
N ASN A 78 -17.18 -23.21 7.49
CA ASN A 78 -18.53 -23.38 6.93
C ASN A 78 -18.67 -24.63 6.05
N ALA A 79 -17.67 -25.51 5.99
CA ALA A 79 -17.67 -26.67 5.08
C ALA A 79 -18.90 -27.58 5.24
N ASP A 80 -19.44 -27.75 6.45
CA ASP A 80 -20.63 -28.55 6.70
C ASP A 80 -21.89 -27.93 6.10
N LYS A 81 -22.04 -26.61 6.17
CA LYS A 81 -23.15 -25.87 5.55
C LYS A 81 -23.08 -25.98 4.03
N HIS A 82 -21.89 -25.91 3.46
CA HIS A 82 -21.68 -26.11 2.02
C HIS A 82 -22.08 -27.53 1.58
N ARG A 83 -21.73 -28.55 2.37
CA ARG A 83 -22.13 -29.96 2.11
C ARG A 83 -23.64 -30.10 2.21
N GLU A 84 -24.27 -29.47 3.20
CA GLU A 84 -25.73 -29.51 3.36
C GLU A 84 -26.44 -28.86 2.17
N ALA A 85 -25.99 -27.70 1.69
CA ALA A 85 -26.52 -27.06 0.49
C ALA A 85 -26.43 -27.98 -0.73
N ALA A 86 -25.31 -28.66 -0.96
CA ALA A 86 -25.16 -29.61 -2.06
C ALA A 86 -26.09 -30.82 -1.92
N ARG A 87 -26.25 -31.38 -0.70
CA ARG A 87 -27.20 -32.49 -0.44
C ARG A 87 -28.65 -32.06 -0.66
N ARG A 88 -29.01 -30.83 -0.26
CA ARG A 88 -30.32 -30.28 -0.53
C ARG A 88 -30.60 -30.23 -2.05
N LEU A 89 -29.66 -29.69 -2.83
CA LEU A 89 -29.79 -29.64 -4.29
C LEU A 89 -29.91 -31.03 -4.91
N LEU A 90 -29.19 -32.01 -4.37
CA LEU A 90 -29.30 -33.43 -4.78
C LEU A 90 -30.70 -33.99 -4.47
N ALA A 91 -31.23 -33.76 -3.26
CA ALA A 91 -32.55 -34.22 -2.86
C ALA A 91 -33.69 -33.57 -3.68
N GLU A 92 -33.49 -32.30 -4.08
CA GLU A 92 -34.43 -31.54 -4.94
C GLU A 92 -34.32 -31.91 -6.43
N GLY A 93 -33.43 -32.87 -6.80
CA GLY A 93 -33.21 -33.26 -8.20
C GLY A 93 -32.50 -32.23 -9.08
N LYS A 94 -32.00 -31.13 -8.47
CA LYS A 94 -31.23 -30.08 -9.14
C LYS A 94 -29.74 -30.41 -9.26
N ALA A 95 -29.29 -31.47 -8.60
CA ALA A 95 -27.94 -32.01 -8.70
C ALA A 95 -28.00 -33.54 -8.85
N TYR A 96 -26.88 -34.14 -9.23
CA TYR A 96 -26.77 -35.60 -9.37
C TYR A 96 -25.43 -36.09 -8.86
N ARG A 97 -25.34 -37.39 -8.54
CA ARG A 97 -24.09 -38.08 -8.20
C ARG A 97 -23.38 -38.52 -9.47
N ASP A 98 -22.18 -38.04 -9.65
CA ASP A 98 -21.29 -38.42 -10.76
C ASP A 98 -20.28 -39.45 -10.26
N PHE A 99 -20.47 -40.69 -10.63
CA PHE A 99 -19.62 -41.85 -10.28
C PHE A 99 -18.44 -42.02 -11.24
N THR A 100 -18.15 -41.06 -12.11
CA THR A 100 -16.99 -41.12 -13.01
C THR A 100 -15.70 -41.29 -12.21
N PRO A 101 -14.94 -42.40 -12.45
CA PRO A 101 -13.71 -42.64 -11.71
C PRO A 101 -12.71 -41.48 -11.86
N LYS A 102 -12.08 -41.12 -10.74
CA LYS A 102 -10.99 -40.16 -10.78
C LYS A 102 -9.83 -40.75 -11.55
N ALA A 103 -9.34 -40.07 -12.59
CA ALA A 103 -8.12 -40.50 -13.26
C ALA A 103 -6.97 -40.45 -12.25
N GLU A 104 -6.31 -41.60 -12.04
CA GLU A 104 -5.05 -41.59 -11.30
C GLU A 104 -4.02 -40.80 -12.09
N PRO A 105 -3.24 -39.89 -11.44
CA PRO A 105 -2.13 -39.23 -12.09
C PRO A 105 -1.06 -40.30 -12.40
N THR A 106 -0.97 -40.73 -13.65
CA THR A 106 0.21 -41.45 -14.11
C THR A 106 1.33 -40.47 -14.28
N ASP A 107 2.46 -40.73 -13.64
CA ASP A 107 3.69 -39.97 -13.79
C ASP A 107 4.02 -39.76 -15.26
N GLY A 108 4.10 -38.50 -15.68
CA GLY A 108 4.72 -38.14 -16.91
C GLY A 108 4.00 -37.16 -17.82
N ASP A 109 2.68 -36.99 -17.83
CA ASP A 109 2.03 -36.00 -18.70
C ASP A 109 0.56 -35.71 -18.35
N VAL A 110 0.35 -35.15 -17.17
CA VAL A 110 -1.00 -34.74 -16.73
C VAL A 110 -1.63 -33.73 -17.73
N LYS A 111 -0.81 -32.88 -18.37
CA LYS A 111 -1.31 -31.95 -19.40
C LYS A 111 -1.65 -32.63 -20.71
N GLU A 112 -0.88 -33.62 -21.13
CA GLU A 112 -1.12 -34.37 -22.36
C GLU A 112 -2.31 -35.32 -22.18
N ALA A 113 -2.43 -36.00 -21.03
CA ALA A 113 -3.57 -36.86 -20.71
C ALA A 113 -4.88 -36.06 -20.60
N ILE A 114 -4.85 -34.84 -20.06
CA ILE A 114 -6.01 -33.93 -20.04
C ILE A 114 -6.36 -33.46 -21.48
N LYS A 115 -5.38 -33.18 -22.32
CA LYS A 115 -5.60 -32.83 -23.73
C LYS A 115 -6.11 -33.99 -24.55
N GLU A 116 -5.56 -35.19 -24.36
CA GLU A 116 -5.97 -36.41 -25.06
C GLU A 116 -7.38 -36.83 -24.64
N ARG A 117 -7.73 -36.75 -23.35
CA ARG A 117 -9.09 -36.93 -22.85
C ARG A 117 -10.08 -35.92 -23.41
N ALA A 118 -9.69 -34.65 -23.50
CA ALA A 118 -10.49 -33.61 -24.13
C ALA A 118 -10.66 -33.83 -25.64
N ARG A 119 -9.71 -34.52 -26.30
CA ARG A 119 -9.82 -34.95 -27.70
C ARG A 119 -10.67 -36.22 -27.87
N GLN A 120 -10.55 -37.19 -26.96
CA GLN A 120 -11.30 -38.44 -27.01
C GLN A 120 -12.75 -38.27 -26.55
N GLN A 121 -13.04 -37.34 -25.64
CA GLN A 121 -14.37 -36.92 -25.21
C GLN A 121 -14.96 -35.84 -26.12
N GLY A 122 -14.61 -35.82 -27.37
CA GLY A 122 -14.89 -34.76 -28.37
C GLY A 122 -16.37 -34.42 -28.63
N ALA A 123 -17.28 -34.89 -27.78
CA ALA A 123 -18.70 -34.67 -27.95
C ALA A 123 -19.36 -33.80 -26.84
N ASP A 124 -18.95 -33.87 -25.58
CA ASP A 124 -19.60 -33.05 -24.56
C ASP A 124 -18.63 -32.49 -23.50
N LYS A 125 -18.11 -31.27 -23.77
CA LYS A 125 -17.31 -30.50 -22.80
C LYS A 125 -18.11 -30.11 -21.54
N ASN A 126 -19.42 -30.21 -21.57
CA ASN A 126 -20.30 -29.68 -20.55
C ASN A 126 -20.95 -30.75 -19.67
N PHE A 127 -20.56 -32.02 -19.83
CA PHE A 127 -21.10 -33.17 -19.08
C PHE A 127 -22.61 -33.38 -19.24
N ARG A 128 -23.23 -32.89 -20.35
CA ARG A 128 -24.66 -33.11 -20.64
C ARG A 128 -24.98 -34.54 -20.97
N ASP A 129 -24.04 -35.23 -21.60
CA ASP A 129 -24.13 -36.65 -21.98
C ASP A 129 -23.51 -37.56 -20.90
N ASN A 130 -23.30 -37.06 -19.67
CA ASN A 130 -22.81 -37.88 -18.57
C ASN A 130 -23.86 -38.97 -18.22
N PRO A 131 -23.52 -40.26 -18.27
CA PRO A 131 -24.48 -41.35 -18.07
C PRO A 131 -25.14 -41.32 -16.67
N TYR A 132 -24.47 -40.72 -15.70
CA TYR A 132 -24.99 -40.64 -14.33
C TYR A 132 -25.96 -39.49 -14.14
N ARG A 133 -26.08 -38.58 -15.13
CA ARG A 133 -26.96 -37.41 -15.06
C ARG A 133 -28.45 -37.81 -15.04
N GLU A 134 -28.81 -38.86 -15.76
CA GLU A 134 -30.19 -39.35 -15.90
C GLU A 134 -30.42 -40.66 -15.10
N LEU A 135 -29.49 -41.01 -14.20
CA LEU A 135 -29.61 -42.16 -13.34
C LEU A 135 -30.82 -42.01 -12.40
N SER A 136 -31.60 -43.08 -12.20
CA SER A 136 -32.71 -43.05 -11.26
C SER A 136 -32.23 -42.78 -9.83
N GLY A 137 -33.09 -42.15 -9.02
CA GLY A 137 -32.77 -41.87 -7.61
C GLY A 137 -32.44 -43.16 -6.84
N GLU A 138 -33.17 -44.25 -7.10
CA GLU A 138 -32.96 -45.55 -6.45
C GLU A 138 -31.61 -46.16 -6.81
N GLU A 139 -31.26 -46.14 -8.09
CA GLU A 139 -29.97 -46.68 -8.56
C GLU A 139 -28.79 -45.83 -8.07
N SER A 140 -28.94 -44.51 -8.11
CA SER A 140 -27.96 -43.57 -7.58
C SER A 140 -27.71 -43.77 -6.08
N GLU A 141 -28.78 -44.03 -5.30
CA GLU A 141 -28.67 -44.29 -3.87
C GLU A 141 -28.08 -45.66 -3.58
N ALA A 142 -28.46 -46.69 -4.35
CA ALA A 142 -27.92 -48.03 -4.21
C ALA A 142 -26.39 -48.06 -4.43
N ARG A 143 -25.89 -47.35 -5.45
CA ARG A 143 -24.44 -47.24 -5.72
C ARG A 143 -23.72 -46.49 -4.61
N ALA A 144 -24.30 -45.38 -4.13
CA ALA A 144 -23.74 -44.65 -3.02
C ALA A 144 -23.68 -45.45 -1.73
N ALA A 145 -24.76 -46.22 -1.43
CA ALA A 145 -24.83 -47.14 -0.29
C ALA A 145 -23.85 -48.31 -0.42
N ALA A 146 -23.51 -48.73 -1.63
CA ALA A 146 -22.47 -49.72 -1.90
C ALA A 146 -21.04 -49.18 -1.69
N GLY A 147 -20.88 -47.88 -1.36
CA GLY A 147 -19.60 -47.24 -1.12
C GLY A 147 -18.88 -46.79 -2.39
N GLU A 148 -19.54 -46.71 -3.54
CA GLU A 148 -18.94 -46.21 -4.78
C GLU A 148 -18.65 -44.72 -4.64
N PRO A 149 -17.40 -44.26 -4.89
CA PRO A 149 -17.04 -42.83 -4.77
C PRO A 149 -17.76 -41.99 -5.83
N PHE A 150 -18.31 -40.86 -5.43
CA PHE A 150 -18.99 -39.93 -6.33
C PHE A 150 -18.73 -38.48 -6.01
N ALA A 151 -18.74 -37.63 -7.03
CA ALA A 151 -18.87 -36.18 -6.88
C ALA A 151 -20.34 -35.77 -6.98
N ILE A 152 -20.70 -34.64 -6.39
CA ILE A 152 -22.03 -34.03 -6.61
C ILE A 152 -21.89 -32.91 -7.63
N ARG A 153 -22.66 -32.99 -8.74
CA ARG A 153 -22.70 -31.98 -9.78
C ARG A 153 -24.06 -31.29 -9.83
N LEU A 154 -24.05 -29.98 -10.07
CA LEU A 154 -25.25 -29.22 -10.42
C LEU A 154 -25.74 -29.70 -11.79
N LYS A 155 -27.00 -30.03 -11.90
CA LYS A 155 -27.66 -30.38 -13.14
C LYS A 155 -28.09 -29.11 -13.88
N VAL A 156 -27.16 -28.49 -14.62
CA VAL A 156 -27.46 -27.26 -15.37
C VAL A 156 -28.56 -27.51 -16.40
N PRO A 157 -29.65 -26.73 -16.47
CA PRO A 157 -30.77 -26.98 -17.36
C PRO A 157 -30.34 -27.08 -18.83
N ASP A 158 -30.88 -28.08 -19.54
CA ASP A 158 -30.66 -28.25 -20.98
C ASP A 158 -31.94 -27.93 -21.75
N VAL A 159 -31.99 -26.71 -22.29
CA VAL A 159 -33.14 -26.23 -23.07
C VAL A 159 -33.39 -27.03 -24.36
N ARG A 160 -32.41 -27.85 -24.82
CA ARG A 160 -32.54 -28.67 -26.03
C ARG A 160 -33.44 -29.86 -25.81
N THR A 161 -33.49 -30.40 -24.61
CA THR A 161 -34.18 -31.64 -24.29
C THR A 161 -35.61 -31.45 -23.83
N GLY A 162 -36.04 -30.20 -23.58
CA GLY A 162 -37.37 -29.91 -23.04
C GLY A 162 -37.59 -30.51 -21.63
N SER A 163 -36.57 -31.02 -21.00
CA SER A 163 -36.62 -31.48 -19.62
C SER A 163 -36.56 -30.27 -18.72
N ASP A 164 -37.72 -29.68 -18.50
CA ASP A 164 -37.90 -28.47 -17.71
C ASP A 164 -37.59 -28.77 -16.26
N SER A 165 -36.47 -28.25 -15.83
CA SER A 165 -36.33 -27.92 -14.42
C SER A 165 -37.08 -26.63 -14.19
N ASP A 166 -38.04 -26.57 -13.27
CA ASP A 166 -38.86 -25.39 -12.91
C ASP A 166 -38.02 -24.19 -12.52
N TRP A 167 -36.74 -24.40 -12.30
CA TRP A 167 -35.78 -23.34 -11.93
C TRP A 167 -34.97 -22.76 -13.11
N ALA A 168 -35.17 -23.30 -14.35
CA ALA A 168 -34.49 -22.80 -15.55
C ALA A 168 -34.98 -21.40 -15.96
N SER A 169 -34.10 -20.61 -16.56
CA SER A 169 -34.52 -19.40 -17.26
C SER A 169 -35.23 -19.76 -18.57
N PRO A 170 -36.38 -19.13 -18.91
CA PRO A 170 -37.04 -19.36 -20.18
C PRO A 170 -36.17 -19.05 -21.40
N THR A 171 -35.16 -18.16 -21.23
CA THR A 171 -34.24 -17.77 -22.29
C THR A 171 -33.09 -18.75 -22.50
N GLY A 172 -32.90 -19.73 -21.60
CA GLY A 172 -31.76 -20.63 -21.63
C GLY A 172 -30.41 -19.96 -21.33
N LYS A 173 -30.45 -18.79 -20.70
CA LYS A 173 -29.25 -17.99 -20.38
C LYS A 173 -29.19 -17.60 -18.93
N THR A 174 -27.96 -17.45 -18.43
CA THR A 174 -27.69 -16.61 -17.26
C THR A 174 -27.51 -15.18 -17.72
N SER A 175 -28.12 -14.22 -17.03
CA SER A 175 -28.03 -12.78 -17.32
C SER A 175 -27.92 -11.99 -16.02
N PHE A 176 -27.09 -10.96 -16.01
CA PHE A 176 -26.98 -10.00 -14.90
C PHE A 176 -26.46 -8.65 -15.40
N GLU A 177 -26.82 -7.58 -14.72
CA GLU A 177 -26.28 -6.24 -14.97
C GLU A 177 -25.04 -6.03 -14.11
N ASP A 178 -23.87 -5.97 -14.74
CA ASP A 178 -22.63 -5.62 -14.06
C ASP A 178 -22.51 -4.10 -13.97
N GLN A 179 -22.26 -3.59 -12.75
CA GLN A 179 -22.22 -2.15 -12.49
C GLN A 179 -21.09 -1.42 -13.23
N VAL A 180 -20.07 -2.16 -13.73
CA VAL A 180 -18.95 -1.60 -14.51
C VAL A 180 -19.09 -1.93 -15.99
N TYR A 181 -19.37 -3.19 -16.32
CA TYR A 181 -19.33 -3.68 -17.71
C TYR A 181 -20.71 -3.70 -18.37
N GLY A 182 -21.80 -3.43 -17.64
CA GLY A 182 -23.18 -3.48 -18.16
C GLY A 182 -23.67 -4.92 -18.31
N LEU A 183 -24.68 -5.11 -19.16
CA LEU A 183 -25.35 -6.41 -19.34
C LEU A 183 -24.37 -7.52 -19.74
N GLN A 184 -24.35 -8.58 -18.96
CA GLN A 184 -23.58 -9.79 -19.21
C GLN A 184 -24.53 -10.97 -19.39
N GLU A 185 -24.38 -11.69 -20.50
CA GLU A 185 -25.17 -12.88 -20.81
C GLU A 185 -24.28 -14.07 -21.16
N ARG A 186 -24.76 -15.28 -20.83
CA ARG A 186 -24.10 -16.51 -21.21
C ARG A 186 -25.12 -17.64 -21.37
N ASP A 187 -25.04 -18.37 -22.47
CA ASP A 187 -25.91 -19.52 -22.72
C ASP A 187 -25.61 -20.67 -21.75
N TYR A 188 -26.65 -21.37 -21.30
CA TYR A 188 -26.49 -22.59 -20.48
C TYR A 188 -25.66 -23.63 -21.20
N ALA A 189 -25.80 -23.75 -22.53
CA ALA A 189 -25.00 -24.66 -23.35
C ALA A 189 -23.48 -24.43 -23.26
N GLU A 190 -23.05 -23.24 -22.85
CA GLU A 190 -21.63 -22.90 -22.65
C GLU A 190 -21.13 -23.19 -21.23
N THR A 191 -22.02 -23.61 -20.34
CA THR A 191 -21.67 -23.87 -18.94
C THR A 191 -21.75 -25.35 -18.65
N GLU A 192 -20.70 -25.91 -18.11
CA GLU A 192 -20.62 -27.30 -17.68
C GLU A 192 -21.54 -27.62 -16.49
N ASP A 193 -21.91 -28.88 -16.29
CA ASP A 193 -22.50 -29.35 -15.04
C ASP A 193 -21.44 -29.21 -13.93
N LEU A 194 -21.61 -28.18 -13.08
CA LEU A 194 -20.61 -27.76 -12.12
C LEU A 194 -20.42 -28.80 -11.02
N VAL A 195 -19.19 -29.15 -10.70
CA VAL A 195 -18.92 -29.92 -9.48
C VAL A 195 -19.17 -28.97 -8.27
N LEU A 196 -20.07 -29.41 -7.40
CA LEU A 196 -20.38 -28.74 -6.12
C LEU A 196 -19.54 -29.34 -4.98
N LEU A 197 -19.50 -30.66 -4.88
CA LEU A 197 -18.64 -31.42 -3.96
C LEU A 197 -17.79 -32.42 -4.72
N ARG A 198 -16.55 -32.55 -4.33
CA ARG A 198 -15.66 -33.61 -4.80
C ARG A 198 -16.01 -34.95 -4.16
N SER A 199 -15.46 -36.04 -4.69
CA SER A 199 -15.67 -37.38 -4.15
C SER A 199 -15.17 -37.61 -2.72
N ASP A 200 -14.26 -36.75 -2.23
CA ASP A 200 -13.83 -36.69 -0.85
C ASP A 200 -14.74 -35.84 0.05
N GLY A 201 -15.85 -35.31 -0.49
CA GLY A 201 -16.81 -34.47 0.21
C GLY A 201 -16.34 -33.01 0.37
N HIS A 202 -15.24 -32.61 -0.29
CA HIS A 202 -14.73 -31.26 -0.23
C HIS A 202 -15.57 -30.31 -1.12
N PRO A 203 -16.11 -29.18 -0.57
CA PRO A 203 -16.88 -28.21 -1.34
C PRO A 203 -15.97 -27.42 -2.28
N LEU A 204 -16.44 -27.17 -3.50
CA LEU A 204 -15.70 -26.37 -4.46
C LEU A 204 -16.07 -24.89 -4.40
N TYR A 205 -15.16 -24.07 -4.88
CA TYR A 205 -15.14 -22.60 -4.82
C TYR A 205 -16.51 -21.95 -5.11
N ASN A 206 -17.15 -22.28 -6.24
CA ASN A 206 -18.38 -21.59 -6.63
C ASN A 206 -19.55 -21.86 -5.66
N LEU A 207 -19.67 -23.09 -5.13
CA LEU A 207 -20.68 -23.41 -4.11
C LEU A 207 -20.37 -22.70 -2.79
N ALA A 208 -19.13 -22.81 -2.31
CA ALA A 208 -18.71 -22.24 -1.03
C ALA A 208 -18.94 -20.73 -1.01
N VAL A 209 -18.53 -20.01 -2.07
CA VAL A 209 -18.74 -18.56 -2.18
C VAL A 209 -20.20 -18.18 -2.12
N VAL A 210 -21.07 -18.89 -2.87
CA VAL A 210 -22.51 -18.59 -2.88
C VAL A 210 -23.14 -18.82 -1.51
N CYS A 211 -22.85 -19.96 -0.87
CA CYS A 211 -23.38 -20.26 0.46
C CYS A 211 -22.96 -19.22 1.49
N ASP A 212 -21.68 -18.84 1.50
CA ASP A 212 -21.17 -17.85 2.44
C ASP A 212 -21.71 -16.44 2.14
N ASP A 213 -21.83 -16.03 0.86
CA ASP A 213 -22.40 -14.73 0.48
C ASP A 213 -23.88 -14.65 0.92
N ILE A 214 -24.65 -15.75 0.83
CA ILE A 214 -26.02 -15.83 1.35
C ILE A 214 -26.02 -15.69 2.87
N GLU A 215 -25.21 -16.45 3.59
CA GLU A 215 -25.15 -16.42 5.05
C GLU A 215 -24.70 -15.05 5.59
N MET A 216 -23.69 -14.46 4.97
CA MET A 216 -23.19 -13.12 5.29
C MET A 216 -24.13 -12.00 4.82
N GLN A 217 -25.25 -12.34 4.14
CA GLN A 217 -26.21 -11.39 3.59
C GLN A 217 -25.56 -10.34 2.69
N ILE A 218 -24.66 -10.76 1.82
CA ILE A 218 -23.94 -9.86 0.91
C ILE A 218 -24.92 -9.29 -0.11
N THR A 219 -24.93 -7.98 -0.25
CA THR A 219 -25.79 -7.26 -1.19
C THR A 219 -25.08 -6.89 -2.48
N ASP A 220 -23.75 -6.70 -2.40
CA ASP A 220 -22.93 -6.26 -3.51
C ASP A 220 -21.59 -7.01 -3.53
N VAL A 221 -21.24 -7.55 -4.67
CA VAL A 221 -19.99 -8.29 -4.90
C VAL A 221 -19.07 -7.47 -5.79
N ILE A 222 -18.07 -6.82 -5.20
CA ILE A 222 -17.04 -6.05 -5.93
C ILE A 222 -15.76 -6.89 -5.96
N ARG A 223 -15.29 -7.29 -7.16
CA ARG A 223 -14.14 -8.20 -7.33
C ARG A 223 -13.46 -8.05 -8.69
N GLY A 224 -12.34 -8.70 -8.93
CA GLY A 224 -11.64 -8.64 -10.22
C GLY A 224 -12.45 -9.24 -11.39
N GLN A 225 -12.29 -8.68 -12.58
CA GLN A 225 -12.98 -9.13 -13.81
C GLN A 225 -12.63 -10.57 -14.24
N ASP A 226 -11.55 -11.14 -13.74
CA ASP A 226 -11.18 -12.53 -13.95
C ASP A 226 -12.20 -13.52 -13.34
N HIS A 227 -13.13 -13.03 -12.51
CA HIS A 227 -14.26 -13.77 -11.96
C HIS A 227 -15.57 -13.62 -12.76
N LEU A 228 -15.61 -12.89 -13.88
CA LEU A 228 -16.83 -12.74 -14.69
C LEU A 228 -17.45 -14.08 -15.07
N THR A 229 -16.64 -15.02 -15.56
CA THR A 229 -17.12 -16.38 -15.88
C THR A 229 -17.63 -17.13 -14.66
N ASN A 230 -17.02 -16.90 -13.47
CA ASN A 230 -17.49 -17.51 -12.23
C ASN A 230 -18.86 -16.96 -11.81
N THR A 231 -19.15 -15.69 -12.10
CA THR A 231 -20.45 -15.08 -11.80
C THR A 231 -21.59 -15.83 -12.49
N HIS A 232 -21.44 -16.17 -13.76
CA HIS A 232 -22.45 -16.97 -14.47
C HIS A 232 -22.66 -18.35 -13.81
N LYS A 233 -21.60 -19.01 -13.36
CA LYS A 233 -21.67 -20.28 -12.63
C LYS A 233 -22.38 -20.12 -11.28
N GLN A 234 -22.04 -19.05 -10.55
CA GLN A 234 -22.63 -18.74 -9.24
C GLN A 234 -24.12 -18.36 -9.36
N LEU A 235 -24.52 -17.64 -10.40
CA LEU A 235 -25.92 -17.35 -10.69
C LEU A 235 -26.78 -18.62 -10.83
N LEU A 236 -26.24 -19.68 -11.45
CA LEU A 236 -26.92 -20.96 -11.53
C LEU A 236 -27.10 -21.60 -10.14
N ILE A 237 -26.11 -21.46 -9.26
CA ILE A 237 -26.21 -21.98 -7.89
C ILE A 237 -27.22 -21.16 -7.07
N TYR A 238 -27.18 -19.82 -7.14
CA TYR A 238 -28.19 -18.95 -6.50
C TYR A 238 -29.58 -19.33 -6.91
N LYS A 239 -29.79 -19.48 -8.21
CA LYS A 239 -31.07 -19.84 -8.78
C LYS A 239 -31.54 -21.24 -8.35
N ALA A 240 -30.65 -22.22 -8.35
CA ALA A 240 -30.94 -23.57 -7.88
C ALA A 240 -31.32 -23.59 -6.39
N LEU A 241 -30.67 -22.76 -5.57
CA LEU A 241 -31.00 -22.59 -4.14
C LEU A 241 -32.26 -21.77 -3.90
N GLY A 242 -32.82 -21.11 -4.94
CA GLY A 242 -34.02 -20.28 -4.83
C GLY A 242 -33.76 -18.95 -4.09
N VAL A 243 -32.55 -18.41 -4.20
CA VAL A 243 -32.13 -17.14 -3.56
C VAL A 243 -31.76 -16.13 -4.63
N GLU A 244 -32.21 -14.88 -4.46
CA GLU A 244 -31.82 -13.78 -5.34
C GLU A 244 -30.34 -13.47 -5.18
N PRO A 245 -29.59 -13.33 -6.29
CA PRO A 245 -28.17 -13.02 -6.23
C PRO A 245 -27.94 -11.54 -5.80
N PRO A 246 -26.75 -11.23 -5.24
CA PRO A 246 -26.32 -9.86 -5.01
C PRO A 246 -26.09 -9.11 -6.33
N ARG A 247 -25.94 -7.79 -6.26
CA ARG A 247 -25.43 -7.00 -7.39
C ARG A 247 -23.92 -7.29 -7.59
N PHE A 248 -23.46 -7.16 -8.84
CA PHE A 248 -22.07 -7.43 -9.18
C PHE A 248 -21.40 -6.21 -9.81
N ALA A 249 -20.14 -5.98 -9.43
CA ALA A 249 -19.24 -5.01 -10.04
C ALA A 249 -17.87 -5.68 -10.26
N HIS A 250 -17.47 -5.85 -11.50
CA HIS A 250 -16.19 -6.46 -11.83
C HIS A 250 -15.15 -5.38 -12.15
N LEU A 251 -14.02 -5.43 -11.45
CA LEU A 251 -12.95 -4.44 -11.58
C LEU A 251 -11.98 -4.83 -12.70
N PRO A 252 -11.50 -3.87 -13.51
CA PRO A 252 -10.48 -4.12 -14.52
C PRO A 252 -9.19 -4.64 -13.88
N LEU A 253 -8.40 -5.38 -14.65
CA LEU A 253 -7.11 -5.89 -14.18
C LEU A 253 -6.09 -4.75 -14.03
N ILE A 254 -5.09 -5.00 -13.21
CA ILE A 254 -3.86 -4.20 -13.21
C ILE A 254 -2.84 -4.95 -14.06
N MET A 255 -2.30 -4.26 -15.05
CA MET A 255 -1.34 -4.79 -16.00
C MET A 255 0.06 -4.26 -15.71
N ALA A 256 1.07 -5.05 -15.99
CA ALA A 256 2.46 -4.61 -16.00
C ALA A 256 2.76 -3.75 -17.24
N PRO A 257 3.91 -3.06 -17.32
CA PRO A 257 4.27 -2.20 -18.45
C PRO A 257 4.24 -2.92 -19.82
N ASN A 258 4.57 -4.22 -19.81
CA ASN A 258 4.52 -5.09 -21.01
C ASN A 258 3.09 -5.56 -21.38
N LYS A 259 2.06 -4.97 -20.76
CA LYS A 259 0.64 -5.33 -20.92
C LYS A 259 0.30 -6.78 -20.51
N GLY A 260 1.19 -7.47 -19.81
CA GLY A 260 0.90 -8.74 -19.16
C GLY A 260 0.15 -8.54 -17.85
N LYS A 261 -0.67 -9.53 -17.41
CA LYS A 261 -1.32 -9.49 -16.10
C LYS A 261 -0.25 -9.38 -14.99
N LEU A 262 -0.39 -8.38 -14.13
CA LEU A 262 0.48 -8.18 -12.98
C LEU A 262 0.37 -9.39 -12.03
N SER A 263 1.49 -10.01 -11.72
CA SER A 263 1.51 -11.21 -10.85
C SER A 263 2.83 -11.34 -10.09
N LYS A 264 2.77 -11.82 -8.85
CA LYS A 264 3.94 -12.04 -7.99
C LYS A 264 4.96 -12.99 -8.63
N ARG A 265 4.50 -14.05 -9.28
CA ARG A 265 5.37 -15.06 -9.91
C ARG A 265 6.27 -14.49 -11.00
N LYS A 266 5.81 -13.44 -11.70
CA LYS A 266 6.53 -12.84 -12.83
C LYS A 266 7.29 -11.56 -12.45
N HIS A 267 6.76 -10.79 -11.49
CA HIS A 267 7.23 -9.43 -11.19
C HIS A 267 7.75 -9.30 -9.77
N GLY A 268 7.85 -10.40 -9.01
CA GLY A 268 8.48 -10.42 -7.70
C GLY A 268 7.76 -9.59 -6.64
N GLU A 269 8.55 -8.94 -5.80
CA GLU A 269 8.07 -8.24 -4.61
C GLU A 269 7.40 -6.90 -4.90
N VAL A 270 7.65 -6.29 -6.06
CA VAL A 270 7.04 -4.99 -6.43
C VAL A 270 5.50 -5.00 -6.39
N VAL A 271 4.90 -6.18 -6.48
CA VAL A 271 3.45 -6.35 -6.40
C VAL A 271 2.94 -6.62 -4.98
N SER A 272 3.83 -6.77 -3.99
CA SER A 272 3.49 -7.06 -2.60
C SER A 272 3.27 -5.78 -1.80
N MET A 273 2.21 -5.75 -0.98
CA MET A 273 1.93 -4.62 -0.10
C MET A 273 3.00 -4.39 0.96
N THR A 274 3.63 -5.47 1.45
CA THR A 274 4.69 -5.39 2.47
C THR A 274 5.89 -4.62 1.95
N THR A 275 6.23 -4.75 0.66
CA THR A 275 7.33 -4.01 0.03
C THR A 275 7.16 -2.50 0.17
N TYR A 276 5.94 -1.98 -0.03
CA TYR A 276 5.67 -0.53 0.10
C TYR A 276 5.74 -0.05 1.53
N ARG A 277 5.13 -0.79 2.45
CA ARG A 277 5.22 -0.50 3.88
C ARG A 277 6.68 -0.44 4.33
N ASP A 278 7.44 -1.47 3.97
CA ASP A 278 8.83 -1.65 4.40
C ASP A 278 9.79 -0.68 3.69
N ALA A 279 9.42 -0.18 2.50
CA ALA A 279 10.10 0.93 1.82
C ALA A 279 9.75 2.31 2.39
N GLY A 280 8.88 2.39 3.40
CA GLY A 280 8.54 3.65 4.08
C GLY A 280 7.46 4.48 3.38
N PHE A 281 6.58 3.85 2.60
CA PHE A 281 5.39 4.53 2.13
C PHE A 281 4.42 4.81 3.28
N VAL A 282 3.77 5.97 3.25
CA VAL A 282 2.66 6.25 4.17
C VAL A 282 1.37 5.64 3.65
N ALA A 283 0.61 5.01 4.54
CA ALA A 283 -0.62 4.31 4.17
C ALA A 283 -1.62 5.21 3.43
N ALA A 284 -1.73 6.48 3.82
CA ALA A 284 -2.62 7.45 3.19
C ALA A 284 -2.27 7.68 1.71
N ALA A 285 -0.99 7.87 1.39
CA ALA A 285 -0.51 8.03 0.02
C ALA A 285 -0.78 6.78 -0.82
N PHE A 286 -0.50 5.60 -0.23
CA PHE A 286 -0.68 4.36 -0.96
C PHE A 286 -2.15 4.02 -1.21
N ARG A 287 -3.06 4.32 -0.28
CA ARG A 287 -4.51 4.23 -0.50
C ARG A 287 -4.95 5.11 -1.68
N ASN A 288 -4.51 6.36 -1.69
CA ASN A 288 -4.83 7.30 -2.78
C ASN A 288 -4.29 6.79 -4.12
N PHE A 289 -3.05 6.33 -4.16
CA PHE A 289 -2.46 5.74 -5.36
C PHE A 289 -3.28 4.55 -5.88
N LEU A 290 -3.64 3.60 -4.99
CA LEU A 290 -4.47 2.44 -5.33
C LEU A 290 -5.84 2.85 -5.86
N ALA A 291 -6.45 3.90 -5.31
CA ALA A 291 -7.75 4.39 -5.78
C ALA A 291 -7.67 4.84 -7.25
N LEU A 292 -6.62 5.57 -7.62
CA LEU A 292 -6.43 6.06 -8.99
C LEU A 292 -6.00 4.96 -10.00
N LEU A 293 -5.71 3.74 -9.53
CA LEU A 293 -5.49 2.60 -10.42
C LEU A 293 -6.82 2.02 -10.92
N GLY A 294 -7.46 2.72 -11.84
CA GLY A 294 -8.69 2.29 -12.50
C GLY A 294 -9.98 2.91 -11.97
N TRP A 295 -9.88 3.98 -11.20
CA TRP A 295 -10.98 4.85 -10.80
C TRP A 295 -10.56 6.31 -10.93
N SER A 296 -11.51 7.20 -11.23
CA SER A 296 -11.32 8.65 -11.19
C SER A 296 -12.59 9.34 -10.69
N ALA A 297 -12.38 10.42 -9.94
CA ALA A 297 -13.43 11.39 -9.72
C ALA A 297 -13.64 12.25 -10.98
N SER A 298 -14.76 12.99 -11.03
CA SER A 298 -15.09 13.88 -12.16
C SER A 298 -14.24 15.16 -12.23
N GLU A 299 -13.22 15.30 -11.40
CA GLU A 299 -12.36 16.48 -11.27
C GLU A 299 -10.88 16.15 -11.54
N GLU A 300 -10.10 17.16 -11.97
CA GLU A 300 -8.65 17.06 -12.18
C GLU A 300 -7.87 17.20 -10.85
N LYS A 301 -8.14 16.32 -9.91
CA LYS A 301 -7.42 16.25 -8.62
C LYS A 301 -6.77 14.89 -8.47
N GLU A 302 -5.57 14.83 -7.90
CA GLU A 302 -4.83 13.57 -7.71
C GLU A 302 -4.57 13.23 -6.23
N ILE A 303 -4.55 14.23 -5.35
CA ILE A 303 -4.32 14.04 -3.91
C ILE A 303 -5.65 14.13 -3.17
N TYR A 304 -6.09 13.02 -2.57
CA TYR A 304 -7.36 12.88 -1.86
C TYR A 304 -7.14 12.34 -0.45
N SER A 305 -7.68 12.98 0.56
CA SER A 305 -7.82 12.35 1.88
C SER A 305 -8.75 11.12 1.80
N LEU A 306 -8.71 10.25 2.81
CA LEU A 306 -9.61 9.09 2.88
C LEU A 306 -11.09 9.52 2.91
N ASP A 307 -11.39 10.62 3.61
CA ASP A 307 -12.75 11.18 3.67
C ASP A 307 -13.23 11.69 2.31
N GLU A 308 -12.35 12.36 1.56
CA GLU A 308 -12.67 12.80 0.19
C GLU A 308 -12.87 11.60 -0.74
N LEU A 309 -11.98 10.60 -0.68
CA LEU A 309 -12.15 9.36 -1.45
C LEU A 309 -13.49 8.70 -1.11
N THR A 310 -13.83 8.59 0.17
CA THR A 310 -15.09 8.02 0.62
C THR A 310 -16.30 8.78 0.09
N LYS A 311 -16.28 10.11 0.15
CA LYS A 311 -17.39 10.96 -0.32
C LYS A 311 -17.57 10.92 -1.83
N LYS A 312 -16.47 10.77 -2.58
CA LYS A 312 -16.46 10.84 -4.05
C LYS A 312 -16.54 9.48 -4.74
N PHE A 313 -16.27 8.41 -4.02
CA PHE A 313 -16.22 7.07 -4.61
C PHE A 313 -17.59 6.65 -5.14
N SER A 314 -17.62 6.21 -6.39
CA SER A 314 -18.78 5.58 -6.99
C SER A 314 -18.34 4.44 -7.92
N LEU A 315 -19.24 3.49 -8.19
CA LEU A 315 -18.96 2.38 -9.11
C LEU A 315 -18.90 2.87 -10.57
N GLU A 316 -19.61 3.93 -10.89
CA GLU A 316 -19.63 4.57 -12.22
C GLU A 316 -18.28 5.23 -12.56
N GLY A 317 -17.53 5.66 -11.53
CA GLY A 317 -16.17 6.22 -11.70
C GLY A 317 -15.10 5.16 -12.02
N ILE A 318 -15.46 3.87 -11.96
CA ILE A 318 -14.53 2.77 -12.29
C ILE A 318 -14.38 2.67 -13.80
N HIS A 319 -13.14 2.72 -14.28
CA HIS A 319 -12.84 2.57 -15.70
C HIS A 319 -13.08 1.14 -16.17
N ARG A 320 -13.53 0.98 -17.41
CA ARG A 320 -13.67 -0.36 -18.04
C ARG A 320 -12.36 -0.92 -18.57
N SER A 321 -11.39 -0.04 -18.83
CA SER A 321 -10.07 -0.41 -19.32
C SER A 321 -9.14 -0.83 -18.18
N ASN A 322 -8.22 -1.75 -18.48
CA ASN A 322 -7.21 -2.18 -17.53
C ASN A 322 -6.27 -1.03 -17.16
N ALA A 323 -5.95 -0.89 -15.88
CA ALA A 323 -4.95 0.05 -15.40
C ALA A 323 -3.54 -0.49 -15.68
N VAL A 324 -2.60 0.38 -15.99
CA VAL A 324 -1.18 0.02 -16.13
C VAL A 324 -0.44 0.49 -14.89
N PHE A 325 0.29 -0.43 -14.29
CA PHE A 325 1.20 -0.16 -13.17
C PHE A 325 2.62 -0.13 -13.73
N ASN A 326 3.24 1.04 -13.74
CA ASN A 326 4.55 1.26 -14.35
C ASN A 326 5.66 1.04 -13.31
N PHE A 327 6.66 0.25 -13.66
CA PHE A 327 7.89 0.05 -12.88
C PHE A 327 9.02 -0.33 -13.85
N HIS A 328 10.25 -0.12 -13.42
CA HIS A 328 11.45 -0.44 -14.19
C HIS A 328 12.24 -1.53 -13.48
N GLU A 329 12.17 -2.74 -14.01
CA GLU A 329 12.86 -3.89 -13.46
C GLU A 329 14.40 -3.65 -13.50
N GLY A 330 15.07 -3.80 -12.34
CA GLY A 330 16.51 -3.57 -12.23
C GLY A 330 16.95 -2.12 -11.99
N ASP A 331 16.04 -1.14 -11.96
CA ASP A 331 16.37 0.23 -11.58
C ASP A 331 15.98 0.50 -10.11
N PRO A 332 16.97 0.63 -9.19
CA PRO A 332 16.68 0.87 -7.78
C PRO A 332 15.93 2.17 -7.49
N LYS A 333 16.00 3.17 -8.39
CA LYS A 333 15.32 4.46 -8.23
C LYS A 333 13.91 4.44 -8.79
N ARG A 334 13.62 3.54 -9.73
CA ARG A 334 12.33 3.39 -10.40
C ARG A 334 11.77 1.98 -10.23
N TRP A 335 12.02 1.39 -9.07
CA TRP A 335 11.58 0.05 -8.72
C TRP A 335 10.04 -0.08 -8.66
N THR A 336 9.33 1.04 -8.53
CA THR A 336 7.87 1.11 -8.55
C THR A 336 7.38 2.24 -9.46
N ASP A 337 6.09 2.47 -9.50
CA ASP A 337 5.45 3.52 -10.30
C ASP A 337 5.91 4.91 -9.84
N ASP A 338 6.43 5.71 -10.77
CA ASP A 338 6.90 7.07 -10.50
C ASP A 338 5.80 7.94 -9.85
N LYS A 339 4.53 7.72 -10.22
CA LYS A 339 3.38 8.40 -9.61
C LYS A 339 3.19 7.99 -8.15
N ALA A 340 3.44 6.72 -7.80
CA ALA A 340 3.37 6.27 -6.42
C ALA A 340 4.42 6.96 -5.55
N ILE A 341 5.66 7.06 -6.03
CA ILE A 341 6.75 7.75 -5.34
C ILE A 341 6.43 9.24 -5.18
N TRP A 342 6.04 9.91 -6.27
CA TRP A 342 5.66 11.31 -6.23
C TRP A 342 4.53 11.59 -5.24
N MET A 343 3.50 10.77 -5.29
CA MET A 343 2.35 10.91 -4.39
C MET A 343 2.75 10.73 -2.93
N ASN A 344 3.61 9.75 -2.64
CA ASN A 344 4.11 9.54 -1.29
C ASN A 344 4.91 10.74 -0.77
N ALA A 345 5.77 11.31 -1.62
CA ALA A 345 6.51 12.53 -1.29
C ALA A 345 5.56 13.72 -1.02
N GLU A 346 4.49 13.86 -1.81
CA GLU A 346 3.51 14.92 -1.64
C GLU A 346 2.75 14.80 -0.31
N TYR A 347 2.37 13.56 0.06
CA TYR A 347 1.76 13.31 1.36
C TYR A 347 2.71 13.61 2.52
N ILE A 348 3.97 13.17 2.47
CA ILE A 348 4.97 13.50 3.50
C ILE A 348 5.14 15.01 3.63
N ARG A 349 5.17 15.73 2.51
CA ARG A 349 5.35 17.18 2.45
C ARG A 349 4.19 17.96 3.04
N THR A 350 2.95 17.50 2.80
CA THR A 350 1.73 18.26 3.08
C THR A 350 0.92 17.77 4.28
N MET A 351 1.15 16.53 4.76
CA MET A 351 0.39 16.01 5.89
C MET A 351 0.67 16.81 7.17
N PRO A 352 -0.32 16.96 8.08
CA PRO A 352 -0.14 17.59 9.36
C PRO A 352 1.02 16.98 10.15
N LEU A 353 1.83 17.79 10.82
CA LEU A 353 2.93 17.30 11.65
C LEU A 353 2.45 16.36 12.75
N SER A 354 1.27 16.59 13.32
CA SER A 354 0.65 15.68 14.29
C SER A 354 0.46 14.25 13.80
N GLU A 355 0.32 14.06 12.47
CA GLU A 355 0.22 12.75 11.83
C GLU A 355 1.59 12.21 11.38
N LEU A 356 2.48 13.09 10.92
CA LEU A 356 3.80 12.71 10.43
C LEU A 356 4.76 12.30 11.55
N LEU A 357 4.81 13.07 12.65
CA LEU A 357 5.78 12.87 13.73
C LEU A 357 5.74 11.45 14.35
N PRO A 358 4.57 10.83 14.62
CA PRO A 358 4.51 9.45 15.08
C PRO A 358 5.13 8.44 14.11
N LEU A 359 4.99 8.67 12.81
CA LEU A 359 5.57 7.81 11.76
C LEU A 359 7.09 7.96 11.73
N VAL A 360 7.59 9.21 11.76
CA VAL A 360 9.02 9.51 11.82
C VAL A 360 9.64 8.95 13.10
N LYS A 361 8.98 9.10 14.26
CA LYS A 361 9.40 8.50 15.53
C LYS A 361 9.59 6.99 15.40
N THR A 362 8.63 6.29 14.77
CA THR A 362 8.72 4.85 14.55
C THR A 362 9.94 4.49 13.70
N GLU A 363 10.18 5.23 12.63
CA GLU A 363 11.33 5.04 11.75
C GLU A 363 12.67 5.30 12.48
N LEU A 364 12.76 6.39 13.23
CA LEU A 364 13.97 6.72 13.99
C LEU A 364 14.26 5.70 15.10
N LYS A 365 13.22 5.20 15.79
CA LYS A 365 13.38 4.11 16.79
C LYS A 365 13.92 2.83 16.15
N ALA A 366 13.37 2.44 15.01
CA ALA A 366 13.82 1.24 14.30
C ALA A 366 15.30 1.32 13.88
N ASN A 367 15.81 2.54 13.65
CA ASN A 367 17.20 2.79 13.24
C ASN A 367 18.11 3.30 14.39
N LYS A 368 17.65 3.24 15.65
CA LYS A 368 18.40 3.67 16.85
C LYS A 368 18.80 5.16 16.83
N LEU A 369 17.99 5.99 16.19
CA LEU A 369 18.19 7.44 16.08
C LEU A 369 17.27 8.24 17.01
N TRP A 370 16.30 7.57 17.63
CA TRP A 370 15.36 8.22 18.54
C TRP A 370 16.03 8.53 19.88
N ARG A 371 15.74 9.72 20.42
CA ARG A 371 16.17 10.17 21.74
C ARG A 371 14.95 10.54 22.57
N GLU A 372 14.99 10.34 23.89
CA GLU A 372 13.89 10.64 24.79
C GLU A 372 13.59 12.15 24.87
N GLU A 373 14.59 12.99 24.65
CA GLU A 373 14.47 14.45 24.61
C GLU A 373 13.60 14.95 23.44
N TYR A 374 13.32 14.11 22.46
CA TYR A 374 12.39 14.40 21.35
C TYR A 374 10.92 14.18 21.76
N GLU A 375 10.65 13.59 22.93
CA GLU A 375 9.28 13.51 23.46
C GLU A 375 8.80 14.91 23.92
N PRO A 376 7.51 15.20 23.77
CA PRO A 376 6.97 16.46 24.28
C PRO A 376 7.10 16.51 25.81
N ASP A 377 7.66 17.59 26.33
CA ASP A 377 7.63 17.86 27.75
C ASP A 377 6.16 17.88 28.20
N GLY A 378 5.82 17.21 29.31
CA GLY A 378 4.45 17.09 29.83
C GLY A 378 3.79 18.42 30.24
N ARG A 379 4.35 19.57 29.82
CA ARG A 379 3.76 20.90 29.88
C ARG A 379 2.85 21.07 28.67
N ALA A 380 1.56 21.18 28.93
CA ALA A 380 0.51 21.36 27.93
C ALA A 380 0.92 22.34 26.82
N LEU A 381 0.90 21.89 25.60
CA LEU A 381 0.96 22.71 24.39
C LEU A 381 -0.21 23.72 24.39
N VAL A 382 0.05 24.93 24.89
CA VAL A 382 -0.76 26.11 24.62
C VAL A 382 0.07 27.01 23.69
N THR A 383 0.16 26.61 22.45
CA THR A 383 0.42 27.56 21.35
C THR A 383 -0.15 26.95 20.07
N SER A 384 -1.30 27.46 19.67
CA SER A 384 -1.86 27.31 18.34
C SER A 384 -0.82 27.77 17.32
N ILE A 385 -0.22 26.86 16.57
CA ILE A 385 0.45 27.20 15.32
C ILE A 385 -0.67 27.49 14.33
N SER A 386 -1.08 28.77 14.28
CA SER A 386 -1.95 29.26 13.21
C SER A 386 -1.16 29.18 11.90
N SER A 387 -1.72 28.48 10.95
CA SER A 387 -1.37 28.50 9.53
C SER A 387 -1.58 29.92 8.97
N THR A 388 -0.58 30.81 9.10
CA THR A 388 -0.63 32.13 8.50
C THR A 388 0.80 32.60 8.18
N SER A 389 1.46 31.96 7.24
CA SER A 389 2.72 32.47 6.67
C SER A 389 2.61 32.83 5.18
N ALA A 390 1.39 32.86 4.59
CA ALA A 390 1.18 33.23 3.19
C ALA A 390 0.40 34.54 2.97
N GLN A 391 -0.05 35.24 4.01
CA GLN A 391 -0.84 36.47 3.84
C GLN A 391 -0.30 37.73 4.56
N ALA A 392 0.90 37.66 5.13
CA ALA A 392 1.49 38.80 5.85
C ALA A 392 2.47 39.64 5.02
N PHE A 393 2.50 39.54 3.69
CA PHE A 393 3.49 40.27 2.86
C PHE A 393 2.92 41.45 2.06
N GLU A 394 1.67 41.83 2.24
CA GLU A 394 1.08 42.95 1.44
C GLU A 394 0.58 44.18 2.21
N SER A 395 0.92 44.37 3.47
CA SER A 395 0.57 45.64 4.12
C SER A 395 1.54 46.02 5.23
N ALA A 396 2.70 46.54 4.87
CA ALA A 396 3.55 47.31 5.80
C ALA A 396 4.34 48.36 5.06
N THR A 397 3.68 49.45 4.70
CA THR A 397 4.31 50.77 4.57
C THR A 397 3.82 51.60 5.73
N GLU A 398 4.64 51.66 6.77
CA GLU A 398 4.86 52.87 7.61
C GLU A 398 5.90 52.52 8.68
N ILE A 399 7.01 53.26 8.60
CA ILE A 399 8.15 53.17 9.51
C ILE A 399 7.87 54.13 10.68
N SER A 400 7.81 53.61 11.91
CA SER A 400 8.36 54.34 13.08
C SER A 400 8.37 53.43 14.32
N ASP A 401 9.48 53.49 15.04
CA ASP A 401 9.73 52.97 16.38
C ASP A 401 9.87 51.44 16.55
N ARG A 402 11.11 50.96 16.53
CA ARG A 402 11.48 49.63 17.04
C ARG A 402 11.24 49.56 18.55
N PRO A 403 10.39 48.70 19.04
CA PRO A 403 10.50 48.22 20.42
C PRO A 403 11.66 47.24 20.54
N GLU A 404 12.28 47.27 21.69
CA GLU A 404 13.38 46.43 22.16
C GLU A 404 13.19 44.95 21.79
N SER A 405 14.31 44.31 21.46
CA SER A 405 14.46 42.92 21.08
C SER A 405 13.50 41.96 21.81
N ILE A 406 12.46 41.51 21.12
CA ILE A 406 11.75 40.30 21.52
C ILE A 406 12.77 39.17 21.32
N ALA A 407 13.31 38.63 22.40
CA ALA A 407 14.08 37.39 22.39
C ALA A 407 13.18 36.30 21.80
N ILE A 408 13.43 35.92 20.57
CA ILE A 408 12.78 34.76 19.96
C ILE A 408 13.31 33.56 20.72
N ASP A 409 12.47 32.97 21.60
CA ASP A 409 12.79 31.76 22.35
C ASP A 409 13.01 30.63 21.34
N ARG A 410 14.28 30.31 21.07
CA ARG A 410 14.65 29.31 20.09
C ARG A 410 14.67 27.94 20.74
N PRO A 411 14.18 26.91 20.03
CA PRO A 411 14.18 25.58 20.59
C PRO A 411 15.61 25.10 20.84
N ARG A 412 15.86 24.57 22.02
CA ARG A 412 17.14 23.94 22.36
C ARG A 412 17.42 22.79 21.39
N HIS A 413 18.62 22.72 20.86
CA HIS A 413 19.06 21.63 20.00
C HIS A 413 18.80 20.27 20.71
N GLY A 414 18.13 19.35 20.01
CA GLY A 414 17.75 18.05 20.58
C GLY A 414 16.46 18.04 21.41
N SER A 415 15.81 19.20 21.64
CA SER A 415 14.49 19.25 22.28
C SER A 415 13.37 18.78 21.36
N HIS A 416 12.16 18.61 21.93
CA HIS A 416 10.95 18.31 21.14
C HIS A 416 10.71 19.36 20.06
N ASP A 417 10.77 20.63 20.36
CA ASP A 417 10.50 21.69 19.40
C ASP A 417 11.55 21.75 18.29
N TRP A 418 12.81 21.49 18.61
CA TRP A 418 13.86 21.31 17.62
C TRP A 418 13.58 20.11 16.71
N PHE A 419 13.14 18.99 17.29
CA PHE A 419 12.78 17.79 16.52
C PHE A 419 11.65 18.09 15.55
N VAL A 420 10.58 18.76 16.00
CA VAL A 420 9.43 19.15 15.16
C VAL A 420 9.89 20.05 14.00
N GLN A 421 10.68 21.09 14.29
CA GLN A 421 11.20 22.01 13.27
C GLN A 421 12.15 21.31 12.29
N THR A 422 13.01 20.42 12.78
CA THR A 422 13.91 19.62 11.95
C THR A 422 13.13 18.75 10.99
N VAL A 423 12.13 18.01 11.47
CA VAL A 423 11.27 17.16 10.63
C VAL A 423 10.55 18.00 9.58
N ASP A 424 9.99 19.15 9.96
CA ASP A 424 9.29 20.05 9.03
C ASP A 424 10.21 20.61 7.94
N LEU A 425 11.43 20.97 8.30
CA LEU A 425 12.45 21.44 7.36
C LEU A 425 12.83 20.36 6.32
N ILE A 426 13.18 19.15 6.79
CA ILE A 426 13.77 18.12 5.92
C ILE A 426 12.73 17.35 5.11
N ARG A 427 11.46 17.20 5.58
CA ARG A 427 10.39 16.48 4.87
C ARG A 427 10.14 17.01 3.46
N THR A 428 10.47 18.27 3.20
CA THR A 428 10.26 18.93 1.90
C THR A 428 11.05 18.28 0.76
N ARG A 429 12.06 17.47 1.06
CA ARG A 429 12.99 16.81 0.11
C ARG A 429 12.90 15.31 0.12
N PHE A 430 12.06 14.71 0.96
CA PHE A 430 11.98 13.28 1.17
C PHE A 430 10.83 12.64 0.38
N PHE A 431 11.06 11.44 -0.06
CA PHE A 431 10.11 10.64 -0.84
C PHE A 431 9.46 9.55 -0.01
N THR A 432 10.15 9.05 1.02
CA THR A 432 9.69 7.97 1.90
C THR A 432 10.03 8.28 3.36
N LEU A 433 9.42 7.55 4.29
CA LEU A 433 9.77 7.65 5.71
C LEU A 433 11.21 7.18 5.98
N LYS A 434 11.76 6.30 5.13
CA LYS A 434 13.15 5.86 5.23
C LYS A 434 14.16 6.98 5.04
N ASP A 435 13.79 8.01 4.29
CA ASP A 435 14.69 9.14 4.06
C ASP A 435 15.03 9.89 5.34
N PHE A 436 14.16 9.84 6.37
CA PHE A 436 14.47 10.42 7.69
C PHE A 436 15.62 9.71 8.41
N SER A 437 15.78 8.40 8.23
CA SER A 437 16.84 7.60 8.85
C SER A 437 18.06 7.38 7.95
N THR A 438 17.96 7.74 6.66
CA THR A 438 19.06 7.64 5.68
C THR A 438 19.59 9.03 5.31
N GLN A 439 19.00 9.71 4.31
CA GLN A 439 19.42 11.06 3.88
C GLN A 439 19.34 12.10 5.03
N GLY A 440 18.36 11.95 5.92
CA GLY A 440 18.16 12.79 7.11
C GLY A 440 19.02 12.38 8.31
N ARG A 441 19.78 11.28 8.23
CA ARG A 441 20.54 10.73 9.36
C ARG A 441 21.48 11.75 9.99
N ALA A 442 22.12 12.57 9.17
CA ALA A 442 23.04 13.61 9.63
C ALA A 442 22.43 14.66 10.58
N TYR A 443 21.10 14.82 10.59
CA TYR A 443 20.43 15.70 11.55
C TYR A 443 20.33 15.07 12.93
N PHE A 444 20.24 13.75 13.01
CA PHE A 444 19.96 12.97 14.23
C PHE A 444 21.18 12.23 14.80
N SER A 445 22.28 12.13 14.04
CA SER A 445 23.49 11.37 14.39
C SER A 445 24.76 12.02 13.85
N GLU A 446 25.89 11.73 14.50
CA GLU A 446 27.21 12.03 13.92
C GLU A 446 27.74 10.86 13.05
N ASP A 447 27.16 9.68 13.20
CA ASP A 447 27.41 8.53 12.37
C ASP A 447 26.48 8.56 11.14
N PHE A 448 26.98 9.06 10.01
CA PHE A 448 26.29 9.13 8.73
C PHE A 448 27.25 9.00 7.55
N ASP A 449 26.74 8.47 6.44
CA ASP A 449 27.51 8.23 5.22
C ASP A 449 27.55 9.47 4.31
N PHE A 450 28.59 9.54 3.48
CA PHE A 450 28.71 10.53 2.43
C PHE A 450 28.31 9.92 1.08
N ASP A 451 27.39 10.57 0.36
CA ASP A 451 27.08 10.19 -1.02
C ASP A 451 28.31 10.41 -1.91
N PRO A 452 28.89 9.36 -2.52
CA PRO A 452 30.06 9.50 -3.37
C PRO A 452 29.87 10.48 -4.54
N ALA A 453 28.63 10.59 -5.05
CA ALA A 453 28.32 11.55 -6.11
C ALA A 453 28.34 12.99 -5.58
N ALA A 454 27.91 13.22 -4.33
CA ALA A 454 27.99 14.53 -3.69
C ALA A 454 29.45 14.94 -3.44
N VAL A 455 30.27 14.02 -2.90
CA VAL A 455 31.71 14.22 -2.67
C VAL A 455 32.41 14.56 -3.99
N ALA A 456 32.22 13.74 -5.03
CA ALA A 456 32.84 13.96 -6.34
C ALA A 456 32.44 15.29 -6.97
N LYS A 457 31.19 15.69 -6.82
CA LYS A 457 30.62 16.92 -7.42
C LYS A 457 31.01 18.19 -6.66
N ASN A 458 30.96 18.16 -5.34
CA ASN A 458 30.98 19.36 -4.50
C ASN A 458 32.29 19.55 -3.72
N LEU A 459 33.08 18.50 -3.54
CA LEU A 459 34.34 18.55 -2.82
C LEU A 459 35.54 18.26 -3.73
N ALA A 460 35.56 17.12 -4.40
CA ALA A 460 36.72 16.72 -5.22
C ALA A 460 37.02 17.71 -6.40
N LYS A 461 36.01 18.41 -6.90
CA LYS A 461 36.19 19.44 -7.95
C LYS A 461 36.77 20.76 -7.43
N PHE A 462 36.78 20.98 -6.14
CA PHE A 462 37.17 22.22 -5.49
C PHE A 462 38.12 21.92 -4.32
N PRO A 463 39.38 21.46 -4.60
CA PRO A 463 40.30 21.05 -3.58
C PRO A 463 40.65 22.15 -2.55
N GLU A 464 40.50 23.43 -2.94
CA GLU A 464 40.65 24.58 -2.08
C GLU A 464 39.66 24.59 -0.90
N LEU A 465 38.56 23.91 -0.98
CA LEU A 465 37.58 23.78 0.11
C LEU A 465 38.18 23.02 1.32
N GLN A 466 39.24 22.22 1.15
CA GLN A 466 39.94 21.55 2.28
C GLN A 466 40.53 22.57 3.26
N GLU A 467 40.93 23.74 2.77
CA GLU A 467 41.47 24.84 3.58
C GLU A 467 40.35 25.83 3.95
N TRP A 468 39.49 26.18 2.99
CA TRP A 468 38.48 27.21 3.17
C TRP A 468 37.35 26.83 4.14
N LEU A 469 36.90 25.57 4.20
CA LEU A 469 35.83 25.18 5.11
C LEU A 469 36.26 25.18 6.59
N PRO A 470 37.45 24.71 6.98
CA PRO A 470 38.01 24.94 8.32
C PRO A 470 38.18 26.42 8.67
N GLU A 471 38.61 27.27 7.70
CA GLU A 471 38.72 28.74 7.92
C GLU A 471 37.32 29.37 8.13
N LEU A 472 36.32 28.96 7.37
CA LEU A 472 34.93 29.38 7.57
C LEU A 472 34.45 28.99 8.98
N ALA A 473 34.79 27.79 9.43
CA ALA A 473 34.47 27.33 10.80
C ALA A 473 35.13 28.25 11.86
N ALA A 474 36.42 28.58 11.68
CA ALA A 474 37.09 29.49 12.59
C ALA A 474 36.45 30.88 12.61
N ARG A 475 35.95 31.35 11.47
CA ARG A 475 35.23 32.62 11.36
C ARG A 475 33.86 32.57 12.04
N PHE A 476 33.11 31.50 11.88
CA PHE A 476 31.86 31.28 12.62
C PHE A 476 32.10 31.29 14.15
N GLU A 477 33.14 30.60 14.60
CA GLU A 477 33.51 30.56 16.01
C GLU A 477 33.87 31.96 16.55
N ALA A 478 34.65 32.75 15.80
CA ALA A 478 35.07 34.10 16.21
C ALA A 478 33.95 35.15 16.19
N GLU A 479 33.09 35.12 15.17
CA GLU A 479 32.07 36.16 14.96
C GLU A 479 30.71 35.81 15.57
N LEU A 480 30.38 34.49 15.64
CA LEU A 480 29.05 33.99 16.05
C LEU A 480 29.12 33.09 17.30
N GLY A 481 30.31 32.76 17.80
CA GLY A 481 30.51 32.09 19.08
C GLY A 481 30.26 33.00 20.29
N GLU A 482 29.96 32.42 21.44
CA GLU A 482 29.87 33.19 22.68
C GLU A 482 31.29 33.63 23.13
N LEU A 483 31.40 34.89 23.58
CA LEU A 483 32.61 35.41 24.20
C LEU A 483 32.79 34.78 25.59
N GLY A 484 33.46 33.66 25.67
CA GLY A 484 33.94 33.13 26.92
C GLY A 484 33.56 31.66 27.27
N VAL A 485 34.19 30.69 26.66
CA VAL A 485 34.58 29.47 27.36
C VAL A 485 35.95 29.02 26.79
N ALA A 486 37.00 29.49 27.42
CA ALA A 486 38.34 28.92 27.29
C ALA A 486 38.36 27.67 28.19
N GLY A 487 38.35 26.49 27.59
CA GLY A 487 38.50 25.24 28.33
C GLY A 487 38.62 24.08 27.36
N GLY A 488 39.86 23.85 26.89
CA GLY A 488 40.17 22.66 26.07
C GLY A 488 40.08 21.41 26.92
N GLU A 489 39.11 20.58 26.63
CA GLU A 489 39.14 19.15 26.94
C GLU A 489 38.91 18.35 25.67
N ASP A 490 39.69 17.30 25.55
CA ASP A 490 39.75 16.38 24.43
C ASP A 490 38.37 15.67 24.24
N LEU A 491 37.61 16.11 23.24
CA LEU A 491 36.29 15.60 22.94
C LEU A 491 36.41 14.35 22.06
N SER A 492 36.43 13.18 22.70
CA SER A 492 36.22 11.90 21.99
C SER A 492 34.80 11.81 21.45
N ALA A 493 34.64 11.34 20.20
CA ALA A 493 33.42 11.31 19.42
C ALA A 493 32.20 10.58 20.06
N ASP A 494 32.43 9.81 21.13
CA ASP A 494 31.39 8.98 21.78
C ASP A 494 30.62 9.67 22.90
N ARG A 495 30.95 10.91 23.28
CA ARG A 495 30.31 11.63 24.37
C ARG A 495 30.24 13.14 24.12
N LEU A 496 29.47 13.58 23.14
CA LEU A 496 28.95 14.94 23.15
C LEU A 496 27.66 14.95 23.96
N PRO A 497 27.64 15.48 25.19
CA PRO A 497 26.40 15.77 25.86
C PRO A 497 25.70 16.85 25.05
N LEU A 498 24.46 16.59 24.63
CA LEU A 498 23.55 17.63 24.15
C LEU A 498 23.16 18.48 25.37
N THR A 499 24.12 19.25 25.90
CA THR A 499 23.90 20.11 27.05
C THR A 499 23.49 21.53 26.58
N ASP A 500 22.90 22.28 27.47
CA ASP A 500 22.33 23.62 27.30
C ASP A 500 23.29 24.69 26.69
N ALA A 501 24.55 24.34 26.51
CA ALA A 501 25.61 25.24 26.02
C ALA A 501 25.74 25.34 24.49
N CYS A 502 24.95 24.56 23.72
CA CYS A 502 25.12 24.45 22.26
C CYS A 502 24.43 25.51 21.41
N CYS A 503 23.71 26.45 22.00
CA CYS A 503 22.96 27.47 21.28
C CYS A 503 23.60 28.83 21.45
N SER A 504 24.49 29.25 20.53
CA SER A 504 24.84 30.64 20.42
C SER A 504 23.62 31.46 19.97
N ASP A 505 23.19 32.42 20.76
CA ASP A 505 22.11 33.35 20.41
C ASP A 505 22.40 34.17 19.14
N ARG A 506 23.61 34.03 18.60
CA ARG A 506 24.09 34.74 17.40
C ARG A 506 24.13 33.87 16.15
N PHE A 507 24.02 32.50 16.27
CA PHE A 507 24.13 31.56 15.15
C PHE A 507 22.76 31.30 14.50
N PHE A 508 22.32 32.25 13.67
CA PHE A 508 21.04 32.20 12.95
C PHE A 508 21.17 32.73 11.52
N GLU A 509 20.18 32.40 10.69
CA GLU A 509 20.25 32.54 9.24
C GLU A 509 20.83 33.87 8.77
N SER A 510 20.35 35.06 9.27
CA SER A 510 20.82 36.34 8.78
C SER A 510 22.27 36.66 9.16
N ASN A 511 22.74 36.24 10.34
CA ASN A 511 24.12 36.39 10.74
C ASN A 511 25.03 35.41 9.98
N ILE A 512 24.61 34.16 9.86
CA ILE A 512 25.31 33.13 9.05
C ILE A 512 25.46 33.62 7.61
N GLU A 513 24.40 34.14 7.01
CA GLU A 513 24.42 34.69 5.65
C GLU A 513 25.45 35.79 5.49
N THR A 514 25.50 36.72 6.46
CA THR A 514 26.45 37.82 6.46
C THR A 514 27.90 37.32 6.46
N VAL A 515 28.22 36.41 7.37
CA VAL A 515 29.58 35.83 7.48
C VAL A 515 29.94 35.06 6.20
N VAL A 516 29.05 34.23 5.69
CA VAL A 516 29.34 33.42 4.49
C VAL A 516 29.50 34.28 3.25
N LYS A 517 28.71 35.34 3.08
CA LYS A 517 28.86 36.30 1.95
C LYS A 517 30.21 36.99 2.00
N ALA A 518 30.57 37.59 3.16
CA ALA A 518 31.86 38.25 3.34
C ALA A 518 33.03 37.31 3.08
N PHE A 519 32.95 36.06 3.60
CA PHE A 519 33.96 35.04 3.36
C PHE A 519 34.07 34.66 1.88
N THR A 520 32.95 34.52 1.18
CA THR A 520 32.91 34.18 -0.25
C THR A 520 33.53 35.28 -1.10
N GLU A 521 33.28 36.55 -0.79
CA GLU A 521 33.89 37.70 -1.45
C GLU A 521 35.40 37.74 -1.21
N GLU A 522 35.85 37.52 0.01
CA GLU A 522 37.27 37.45 0.36
C GLU A 522 38.02 36.37 -0.41
N LYS A 523 37.41 35.20 -0.55
CA LYS A 523 37.99 34.08 -1.34
C LYS A 523 37.86 34.24 -2.86
N GLY A 524 37.16 35.29 -3.34
CA GLY A 524 36.95 35.53 -4.76
C GLY A 524 36.23 34.41 -5.52
N THR A 525 35.36 33.66 -4.82
CA THR A 525 34.65 32.48 -5.36
C THR A 525 33.15 32.71 -5.44
N LYS A 526 32.41 31.72 -5.98
CA LYS A 526 30.96 31.79 -6.01
C LYS A 526 30.37 31.24 -4.71
N LEU A 527 29.35 31.90 -4.18
CA LEU A 527 28.62 31.48 -2.96
C LEU A 527 28.20 29.99 -3.04
N GLY A 528 27.75 29.53 -4.22
CA GLY A 528 27.35 28.13 -4.42
C GLY A 528 28.45 27.11 -4.22
N VAL A 529 29.73 27.48 -4.41
CA VAL A 529 30.89 26.56 -4.17
C VAL A 529 31.00 26.31 -2.66
N ILE A 530 31.03 27.38 -1.85
CA ILE A 530 31.11 27.28 -0.39
C ILE A 530 29.89 26.54 0.17
N MET A 531 28.67 26.95 -0.23
CA MET A 531 27.42 26.36 0.28
C MET A 531 27.26 24.89 -0.06
N ASN A 532 27.62 24.46 -1.29
CA ASN A 532 27.52 23.05 -1.69
C ASN A 532 28.59 22.18 -1.02
N GLY A 533 29.82 22.70 -0.87
CA GLY A 533 30.86 22.02 -0.10
C GLY A 533 30.47 21.84 1.37
N ALA A 534 30.02 22.93 2.01
CA ALA A 534 29.52 22.87 3.37
C ALA A 534 28.33 21.90 3.53
N ARG A 535 27.36 21.92 2.59
CA ARG A 535 26.25 20.96 2.60
C ARG A 535 26.75 19.52 2.64
N THR A 536 27.68 19.18 1.75
CA THR A 536 28.20 17.82 1.67
C THR A 536 28.87 17.41 2.97
N LEU A 537 29.68 18.26 3.61
CA LEU A 537 30.27 17.95 4.92
C LEU A 537 29.24 17.87 6.05
N LEU A 538 28.22 18.73 6.03
CA LEU A 538 27.23 18.79 7.11
C LEU A 538 26.17 17.70 7.03
N THR A 539 25.81 17.25 5.83
CA THR A 539 24.65 16.35 5.63
C THR A 539 24.95 15.09 4.85
N GLY A 540 26.14 14.92 4.32
CA GLY A 540 26.53 13.78 3.47
C GLY A 540 25.95 13.81 2.06
N VAL A 541 25.02 14.77 1.71
CA VAL A 541 24.28 14.74 0.45
C VAL A 541 24.44 16.04 -0.35
N ALA A 542 24.19 15.97 -1.67
CA ALA A 542 24.31 17.14 -2.56
C ALA A 542 23.06 18.04 -2.57
N VAL A 543 21.91 17.51 -2.17
CA VAL A 543 20.60 18.18 -2.25
C VAL A 543 19.91 18.16 -0.90
N GLY A 544 19.28 19.29 -0.54
CA GLY A 544 18.60 19.41 0.76
C GLY A 544 17.85 20.73 0.87
N PRO A 545 17.38 21.10 2.06
CA PRO A 545 16.78 22.40 2.38
C PRO A 545 17.72 23.58 2.14
N SER A 546 17.27 24.81 2.42
CA SER A 546 18.13 25.99 2.44
C SER A 546 19.39 25.73 3.27
N MET A 547 20.55 26.14 2.78
CA MET A 547 21.80 25.89 3.50
C MET A 547 21.89 26.70 4.79
N LEU A 548 21.27 27.88 4.81
CA LEU A 548 21.20 28.71 6.01
C LEU A 548 20.39 28.02 7.10
N SER A 549 19.19 27.51 6.75
CA SER A 549 18.37 26.70 7.66
C SER A 549 19.08 25.42 8.12
N VAL A 550 19.90 24.80 7.25
CA VAL A 550 20.70 23.62 7.61
C VAL A 550 21.74 23.98 8.68
N PHE A 551 22.47 25.08 8.51
CA PHE A 551 23.43 25.55 9.51
C PHE A 551 22.75 25.79 10.86
N GLU A 552 21.66 26.56 10.87
CA GLU A 552 20.90 26.87 12.09
C GLU A 552 20.38 25.61 12.78
N THR A 553 19.82 24.67 12.02
CA THR A 553 19.26 23.40 12.54
C THR A 553 20.34 22.47 13.10
N ILE A 554 21.49 22.37 12.44
CA ILE A 554 22.63 21.55 12.91
C ILE A 554 23.28 22.18 14.14
N GLY A 555 23.25 23.50 14.24
CA GLY A 555 23.84 24.27 15.34
C GLY A 555 25.34 24.53 15.18
N LEU A 556 25.84 25.50 15.94
CA LEU A 556 27.22 26.00 15.80
C LEU A 556 28.26 24.89 16.04
N GLU A 557 28.21 24.21 17.18
CA GLU A 557 29.23 23.22 17.56
C GLU A 557 29.39 22.09 16.52
N ARG A 558 28.28 21.49 16.12
CA ARG A 558 28.29 20.42 15.11
C ARG A 558 28.73 20.93 13.75
N THR A 559 28.39 22.18 13.41
CA THR A 559 28.85 22.85 12.20
C THR A 559 30.37 23.03 12.23
N LEU A 560 30.94 23.53 13.33
CA LEU A 560 32.38 23.72 13.48
C LEU A 560 33.14 22.38 13.37
N MET A 561 32.65 21.37 14.07
CA MET A 561 33.22 20.03 14.06
C MET A 561 33.24 19.44 12.63
N ARG A 562 32.12 19.48 11.93
CA ARG A 562 31.98 18.89 10.60
C ARG A 562 32.74 19.66 9.52
N LEU A 563 32.76 20.98 9.54
CA LEU A 563 33.53 21.77 8.59
C LEU A 563 35.03 21.59 8.75
N ARG A 564 35.51 21.21 9.95
CA ARG A 564 36.91 20.87 10.25
C ARG A 564 37.28 19.42 9.95
N SER A 565 36.26 18.57 9.71
CA SER A 565 36.46 17.14 9.46
C SER A 565 37.14 16.88 8.11
N LYS A 566 38.04 15.92 8.09
CA LYS A 566 38.71 15.44 6.87
C LYS A 566 38.16 14.09 6.35
N VAL A 567 37.12 13.55 6.99
CA VAL A 567 36.60 12.20 6.67
C VAL A 567 36.16 12.11 5.21
N ALA A 568 35.34 13.05 4.75
CA ALA A 568 34.82 13.07 3.37
C ALA A 568 35.87 13.27 2.27
N TRP A 569 37.11 13.63 2.63
CA TRP A 569 38.20 13.83 1.68
C TRP A 569 39.07 12.57 1.50
N ASN A 570 38.90 11.60 2.39
CA ASN A 570 39.67 10.35 2.41
C ASN A 570 38.87 9.19 1.80
N GLU A 571 37.61 9.39 1.50
CA GLU A 571 36.74 8.47 0.77
C GLU A 571 36.73 8.80 -0.74
#